data_2d7d1652ac129417181502810218b90c
#
_entry.id   2d7d1652ac129417181502810218b90c
#
_cell.length_a   1.000
_cell.length_b   1.000
_cell.length_c   1.000
_cell.angle_alpha   90.00
_cell.angle_beta   90.00
_cell.angle_gamma   90.00
#
_symmetry.space_group_name_H-M   'P 1'
#
loop_
_entity.id
_entity.type
_entity.pdbx_description
1 polymer ?
#
loop_
_entity_poly.entity_id
_entity_poly.type
_entity_poly.pdbx_seq_one_letter_code
_entity_poly.pdbx_strand_id
1 'polypeptide(L)'
;VSDALPLPLDVRLMNFTVSLLLTTLVLGCVAAGLWWVLRNPAFAIRSITLEGDTAHNSAASLRASVLPRLSGNFFTMDLDAARTAFQAAPWVRAAQVQRVFPDRLNVTLREHVPVALWGEGDNHLIDQQGDVFEASAPDGDSADMPRLAGPQGQSALVLSAYRTLAAALAPARMRLRGLELTPRGSWRAELGGGGLVELGRGTPEELAARLAPFVATVGEVAARHQRNPQDIESADLRHTTGYALRLRGVTTVSAEERAKSGAGSAPARRGQR
;
A
#
# COMPACT_ATOMS: atom_id res chain seq x y z
N VAL A 1 11.98 70.18 48.07
CA VAL A 1 11.07 69.32 47.35
C VAL A 1 10.29 70.22 46.43
N SER A 2 10.65 70.27 45.15
CA SER A 2 9.94 71.10 44.14
C SER A 2 8.66 70.39 43.74
N ASP A 3 7.52 70.84 44.25
CA ASP A 3 6.22 70.46 43.77
C ASP A 3 6.07 70.95 42.30
N ALA A 4 6.26 70.03 41.35
CA ALA A 4 5.97 70.30 39.98
C ALA A 4 4.44 70.49 39.81
N LEU A 5 4.02 71.73 39.49
CA LEU A 5 2.61 72.04 39.21
C LEU A 5 2.04 71.08 38.15
N PRO A 6 0.83 70.57 38.33
CA PRO A 6 0.22 69.66 37.35
C PRO A 6 0.09 70.34 36.01
N LEU A 7 0.56 69.72 34.96
CA LEU A 7 0.47 70.22 33.60
C LEU A 7 -0.98 70.56 33.21
N PRO A 8 -1.26 71.72 32.58
CA PRO A 8 -2.59 72.09 32.12
C PRO A 8 -3.22 71.00 31.24
N LEU A 9 -4.55 70.87 31.27
CA LEU A 9 -5.28 69.78 30.57
C LEU A 9 -5.06 69.80 29.05
N ASP A 10 -4.91 71.00 28.47
CA ASP A 10 -4.59 71.19 27.04
C ASP A 10 -3.22 70.59 26.66
N VAL A 11 -2.21 70.78 27.50
CA VAL A 11 -0.87 70.20 27.27
C VAL A 11 -0.89 68.66 27.43
N ARG A 12 -1.67 68.14 28.36
CA ARG A 12 -1.84 66.69 28.50
C ARG A 12 -2.54 66.11 27.30
N LEU A 13 -3.62 66.77 26.84
CA LEU A 13 -4.35 66.33 25.65
C LEU A 13 -3.50 66.38 24.40
N MET A 14 -2.71 67.44 24.22
CA MET A 14 -1.78 67.60 23.13
C MET A 14 -0.70 66.52 23.13
N ASN A 15 -0.08 66.24 24.29
CA ASN A 15 0.90 65.16 24.43
C ASN A 15 0.32 63.80 24.16
N PHE A 16 -0.94 63.53 24.62
CA PHE A 16 -1.66 62.27 24.33
C PHE A 16 -1.92 62.11 22.84
N THR A 17 -2.43 63.15 22.16
CA THR A 17 -2.67 63.09 20.70
C THR A 17 -1.39 62.93 19.90
N VAL A 18 -0.30 63.62 20.27
CA VAL A 18 1.02 63.47 19.61
C VAL A 18 1.56 62.05 19.87
N SER A 19 1.47 61.53 21.10
CA SER A 19 1.92 60.18 21.42
C SER A 19 1.11 59.12 20.65
N LEU A 20 -0.20 59.30 20.56
CA LEU A 20 -1.10 58.42 19.79
C LEU A 20 -0.74 58.40 18.30
N LEU A 21 -0.54 59.62 17.72
CA LEU A 21 -0.16 59.75 16.32
C LEU A 21 1.21 59.14 16.02
N LEU A 22 2.21 59.37 16.87
CA LEU A 22 3.53 58.75 16.73
C LEU A 22 3.47 57.25 16.85
N THR A 23 2.72 56.69 17.83
CA THR A 23 2.55 55.25 18.00
C THR A 23 1.89 54.65 16.77
N THR A 24 0.82 55.27 16.25
CA THR A 24 0.12 54.78 15.04
C THR A 24 1.03 54.84 13.82
N LEU A 25 1.83 55.91 13.67
CA LEU A 25 2.81 56.05 12.58
C LEU A 25 3.87 54.94 12.66
N VAL A 26 4.44 54.71 13.85
CA VAL A 26 5.46 53.68 14.05
C VAL A 26 4.88 52.27 13.74
N LEU A 27 3.67 51.97 14.25
CA LEU A 27 2.97 50.71 13.95
C LEU A 27 2.72 50.56 12.43
N GLY A 28 2.30 51.64 11.77
CA GLY A 28 2.10 51.67 10.31
C GLY A 28 3.39 51.41 9.53
N CYS A 29 4.50 52.02 9.93
CA CYS A 29 5.81 51.81 9.32
C CYS A 29 6.32 50.36 9.54
N VAL A 30 6.14 49.83 10.73
CA VAL A 30 6.49 48.43 11.04
C VAL A 30 5.64 47.46 10.20
N ALA A 31 4.32 47.68 10.15
CA ALA A 31 3.43 46.85 9.34
C ALA A 31 3.76 46.94 7.84
N ALA A 32 4.05 48.15 7.31
CA ALA A 32 4.46 48.32 5.93
C ALA A 32 5.82 47.64 5.63
N GLY A 33 6.78 47.77 6.54
CA GLY A 33 8.09 47.12 6.44
C GLY A 33 7.96 45.59 6.46
N LEU A 34 7.15 45.04 7.37
CA LEU A 34 6.87 43.61 7.45
C LEU A 34 6.18 43.10 6.17
N TRP A 35 5.17 43.85 5.71
CA TRP A 35 4.46 43.50 4.47
C TRP A 35 5.39 43.54 3.24
N TRP A 36 6.31 44.49 3.18
CA TRP A 36 7.32 44.58 2.12
C TRP A 36 8.29 43.40 2.15
N VAL A 37 8.81 43.02 3.34
CA VAL A 37 9.67 41.86 3.51
C VAL A 37 8.96 40.57 3.09
N LEU A 38 7.70 40.38 3.53
CA LEU A 38 6.92 39.16 3.20
C LEU A 38 6.61 39.07 1.70
N ARG A 39 6.64 40.17 0.93
CA ARG A 39 6.39 40.18 -0.51
C ARG A 39 7.65 40.34 -1.36
N ASN A 40 8.81 40.51 -0.73
CA ASN A 40 10.03 40.78 -1.47
C ASN A 40 10.47 39.51 -2.25
N PRO A 41 10.71 39.61 -3.59
CA PRO A 41 11.16 38.52 -4.44
C PRO A 41 12.55 37.98 -4.08
N ALA A 42 13.33 38.71 -3.24
CA ALA A 42 14.59 38.21 -2.71
C ALA A 42 14.42 36.95 -1.86
N PHE A 43 13.24 36.74 -1.25
CA PHE A 43 12.89 35.54 -0.47
C PHE A 43 12.06 34.54 -1.28
N ALA A 44 11.99 34.67 -2.58
CA ALA A 44 11.41 33.66 -3.44
C ALA A 44 12.26 32.38 -3.35
N ILE A 45 11.61 31.22 -3.26
CA ILE A 45 12.31 29.93 -3.23
C ILE A 45 12.97 29.68 -4.58
N ARG A 46 14.30 29.59 -4.57
CA ARG A 46 15.13 29.42 -5.77
C ARG A 46 15.60 27.99 -5.98
N SER A 47 15.73 27.21 -4.92
CA SER A 47 16.19 25.85 -5.03
C SER A 47 15.43 24.89 -4.13
N ILE A 48 15.17 23.69 -4.66
CA ILE A 48 14.60 22.58 -3.93
C ILE A 48 15.62 21.44 -3.98
N THR A 49 16.15 21.08 -2.83
CA THR A 49 17.02 19.92 -2.68
C THR A 49 16.14 18.75 -2.32
N LEU A 50 16.24 17.66 -3.10
CA LEU A 50 15.56 16.41 -2.84
C LEU A 50 16.57 15.43 -2.28
N GLU A 51 16.26 14.82 -1.15
CA GLU A 51 17.06 13.82 -0.45
C GLU A 51 16.20 12.58 -0.17
N GLY A 52 16.85 11.43 0.03
CA GLY A 52 16.18 10.16 0.35
C GLY A 52 15.97 9.27 -0.87
N ASP A 53 14.92 8.44 -0.80
CA ASP A 53 14.65 7.44 -1.83
C ASP A 53 14.03 8.10 -3.06
N THR A 54 14.72 8.01 -4.19
CA THR A 54 14.30 8.59 -5.48
C THR A 54 14.51 7.61 -6.64
N ALA A 55 14.37 6.31 -6.37
CA ALA A 55 14.62 5.26 -7.36
C ALA A 55 13.61 5.30 -8.52
N HIS A 56 12.34 5.61 -8.21
CA HIS A 56 11.23 5.60 -9.18
C HIS A 56 10.79 7.02 -9.57
N ASN A 57 11.21 8.03 -8.83
CA ASN A 57 10.88 9.43 -9.09
C ASN A 57 12.14 10.21 -9.47
N SER A 58 12.23 10.69 -10.70
CA SER A 58 13.30 11.61 -11.04
C SER A 58 13.08 12.97 -10.39
N ALA A 59 14.16 13.62 -9.93
CA ALA A 59 14.09 14.96 -9.37
C ALA A 59 13.48 15.98 -10.36
N ALA A 60 13.63 15.71 -11.66
CA ALA A 60 13.05 16.55 -12.71
C ALA A 60 11.52 16.39 -12.81
N SER A 61 11.02 15.14 -12.79
CA SER A 61 9.57 14.86 -12.85
C SER A 61 8.84 15.39 -11.62
N LEU A 62 9.41 15.18 -10.41
CA LEU A 62 8.87 15.72 -9.18
C LEU A 62 8.81 17.24 -9.17
N ARG A 63 9.88 17.89 -9.61
CA ARG A 63 9.86 19.35 -9.75
C ARG A 63 8.79 19.83 -10.72
N ALA A 64 8.68 19.21 -11.88
CA ALA A 64 7.69 19.59 -12.88
C ALA A 64 6.24 19.43 -12.39
N SER A 65 5.94 18.38 -11.60
CA SER A 65 4.59 18.11 -11.10
C SER A 65 4.23 18.93 -9.85
N VAL A 66 5.22 19.24 -8.99
CA VAL A 66 4.99 19.87 -7.69
C VAL A 66 5.16 21.39 -7.74
N LEU A 67 6.16 21.92 -8.48
CA LEU A 67 6.41 23.37 -8.55
C LEU A 67 5.18 24.22 -8.89
N PRO A 68 4.30 23.86 -9.83
CA PRO A 68 3.11 24.66 -10.13
C PRO A 68 2.10 24.73 -8.98
N ARG A 69 2.20 23.80 -8.03
CA ARG A 69 1.30 23.73 -6.86
C ARG A 69 1.85 24.48 -5.65
N LEU A 70 3.13 24.87 -5.68
CA LEU A 70 3.76 25.61 -4.62
C LEU A 70 3.52 27.12 -4.83
N SER A 71 2.97 27.78 -3.82
CA SER A 71 2.72 29.23 -3.82
C SER A 71 3.31 29.87 -2.57
N GLY A 72 3.77 31.12 -2.71
CA GLY A 72 4.36 31.88 -1.62
C GLY A 72 5.88 32.02 -1.73
N ASN A 73 6.47 32.65 -0.73
CA ASN A 73 7.92 32.78 -0.57
C ASN A 73 8.41 32.03 0.64
N PHE A 74 9.69 32.16 0.99
CA PHE A 74 10.31 31.48 2.13
C PHE A 74 9.53 31.62 3.45
N PHE A 75 8.87 32.76 3.69
CA PHE A 75 8.12 33.01 4.94
C PHE A 75 6.65 32.63 4.84
N THR A 76 6.04 32.81 3.67
CA THR A 76 4.59 32.69 3.49
C THR A 76 4.14 31.36 2.89
N MET A 77 5.08 30.54 2.39
CA MET A 77 4.75 29.22 1.84
C MET A 77 4.15 28.31 2.92
N ASP A 78 3.07 27.63 2.58
CA ASP A 78 2.49 26.58 3.40
C ASP A 78 3.27 25.26 3.19
N LEU A 79 3.98 24.83 4.26
CA LEU A 79 4.77 23.58 4.21
C LEU A 79 3.90 22.33 4.22
N ASP A 80 2.70 22.38 4.81
CA ASP A 80 1.78 21.26 4.80
C ASP A 80 1.15 21.07 3.42
N ALA A 81 0.80 22.14 2.75
CA ALA A 81 0.39 22.11 1.35
C ALA A 81 1.52 21.60 0.44
N ALA A 82 2.76 22.05 0.67
CA ALA A 82 3.92 21.55 -0.05
C ALA A 82 4.14 20.04 0.18
N ARG A 83 4.08 19.58 1.43
CA ARG A 83 4.18 18.16 1.78
C ARG A 83 3.11 17.33 1.05
N THR A 84 1.87 17.77 1.09
CA THR A 84 0.75 17.12 0.41
C THR A 84 0.96 17.06 -1.10
N ALA A 85 1.50 18.12 -1.70
CA ALA A 85 1.82 18.15 -3.13
C ALA A 85 2.90 17.12 -3.52
N PHE A 86 3.93 16.92 -2.69
CA PHE A 86 4.93 15.88 -2.90
C PHE A 86 4.35 14.47 -2.70
N GLN A 87 3.49 14.27 -1.68
CA GLN A 87 2.83 12.99 -1.42
C GLN A 87 1.79 12.60 -2.48
N ALA A 88 1.36 13.54 -3.31
CA ALA A 88 0.50 13.23 -4.45
C ALA A 88 1.23 12.57 -5.63
N ALA A 89 2.56 12.46 -5.58
CA ALA A 89 3.31 11.71 -6.59
C ALA A 89 3.20 10.19 -6.33
N PRO A 90 2.99 9.36 -7.38
CA PRO A 90 2.59 7.96 -7.23
C PRO A 90 3.46 7.10 -6.32
N TRP A 91 4.78 7.29 -6.37
CA TRP A 91 5.73 6.48 -5.59
C TRP A 91 6.06 7.07 -4.22
N VAL A 92 5.60 8.28 -3.90
CA VAL A 92 5.98 8.97 -2.66
C VAL A 92 5.05 8.57 -1.53
N ARG A 93 5.55 7.77 -0.61
CA ARG A 93 4.86 7.38 0.61
C ARG A 93 4.83 8.49 1.65
N ALA A 94 5.97 9.14 1.86
CA ALA A 94 6.10 10.23 2.82
C ALA A 94 7.05 11.29 2.30
N ALA A 95 6.71 12.55 2.57
CA ALA A 95 7.56 13.69 2.29
C ALA A 95 7.72 14.52 3.56
N GLN A 96 8.95 14.90 3.87
CA GLN A 96 9.26 15.86 4.92
C GLN A 96 9.85 17.10 4.27
N VAL A 97 9.19 18.25 4.45
CA VAL A 97 9.59 19.52 3.83
C VAL A 97 10.12 20.44 4.92
N GLN A 98 11.32 20.97 4.72
CA GLN A 98 11.98 21.88 5.64
C GLN A 98 12.48 23.13 4.91
N ARG A 99 12.37 24.27 5.57
CA ARG A 99 12.96 25.52 5.07
C ARG A 99 14.44 25.58 5.42
N VAL A 100 15.26 25.90 4.44
CA VAL A 100 16.70 26.17 4.63
C VAL A 100 16.95 27.61 4.18
N PHE A 101 17.28 28.47 5.17
CA PHE A 101 17.55 29.88 4.92
C PHE A 101 18.69 30.07 3.89
N PRO A 102 18.62 31.08 2.98
CA PRO A 102 17.58 32.12 2.90
C PRO A 102 16.42 31.80 1.91
N ASP A 103 16.59 30.88 0.95
CA ASP A 103 15.73 30.74 -0.23
C ASP A 103 15.59 29.29 -0.70
N ARG A 104 15.87 28.30 0.17
CA ARG A 104 15.88 26.88 -0.18
C ARG A 104 14.83 26.09 0.58
N LEU A 105 14.35 25.02 -0.07
CA LEU A 105 13.61 23.94 0.58
C LEU A 105 14.44 22.67 0.53
N ASN A 106 14.53 21.98 1.65
CA ASN A 106 15.01 20.60 1.72
C ASN A 106 13.80 19.67 1.85
N VAL A 107 13.70 18.70 0.95
CA VAL A 107 12.60 17.73 0.91
C VAL A 107 13.19 16.34 1.00
N THR A 108 12.94 15.68 2.11
CA THR A 108 13.31 14.28 2.31
C THR A 108 12.15 13.39 1.92
N LEU A 109 12.35 12.52 0.94
CA LEU A 109 11.34 11.61 0.42
C LEU A 109 11.58 10.18 0.90
N ARG A 110 10.48 9.48 1.13
CA ARG A 110 10.45 8.02 1.29
C ARG A 110 9.50 7.45 0.25
N GLU A 111 9.98 6.53 -0.56
CA GLU A 111 9.17 5.85 -1.56
C GLU A 111 8.47 4.62 -0.97
N HIS A 112 7.37 4.20 -1.64
CA HIS A 112 6.74 2.91 -1.39
C HIS A 112 7.66 1.78 -1.87
N VAL A 113 7.79 0.74 -1.07
CA VAL A 113 8.47 -0.51 -1.46
C VAL A 113 7.38 -1.54 -1.76
N PRO A 114 7.08 -1.82 -3.04
CA PRO A 114 6.02 -2.74 -3.41
C PRO A 114 6.38 -4.17 -2.99
N VAL A 115 5.37 -4.92 -2.53
CA VAL A 115 5.51 -6.33 -2.15
C VAL A 115 4.52 -7.24 -2.86
N ALA A 116 3.44 -6.67 -3.41
CA ALA A 116 2.42 -7.40 -4.13
C ALA A 116 1.64 -6.49 -5.08
N LEU A 117 0.96 -7.08 -6.05
CA LEU A 117 -0.08 -6.45 -6.86
C LEU A 117 -1.39 -6.44 -6.08
N TRP A 118 -2.24 -5.42 -6.27
CA TRP A 118 -3.53 -5.30 -5.62
C TRP A 118 -4.69 -5.28 -6.62
N GLY A 119 -5.64 -6.21 -6.44
CA GLY A 119 -6.81 -6.34 -7.30
C GLY A 119 -6.52 -7.01 -8.64
N GLU A 120 -7.37 -6.74 -9.63
CA GLU A 120 -7.31 -7.42 -10.94
C GLU A 120 -6.31 -6.76 -11.91
N GLY A 121 -6.01 -5.46 -11.73
CA GLY A 121 -5.08 -4.71 -12.59
C GLY A 121 -3.62 -4.83 -12.16
N ASP A 122 -2.71 -4.32 -12.99
CA ASP A 122 -1.27 -4.27 -12.70
C ASP A 122 -0.81 -2.86 -12.30
N ASN A 123 -1.74 -1.92 -12.16
CA ASN A 123 -1.50 -0.51 -11.83
C ASN A 123 -1.75 -0.16 -10.37
N HIS A 124 -2.12 -1.12 -9.54
CA HIS A 124 -2.24 -0.95 -8.10
C HIS A 124 -1.27 -1.89 -7.40
N LEU A 125 -0.45 -1.31 -6.55
CA LEU A 125 0.54 -2.02 -5.76
C LEU A 125 0.22 -1.86 -4.27
N ILE A 126 0.69 -2.81 -3.49
CA ILE A 126 0.64 -2.75 -2.03
C ILE A 126 2.06 -2.75 -1.49
N ASP A 127 2.35 -1.85 -0.57
CA ASP A 127 3.66 -1.74 0.06
C ASP A 127 3.83 -2.66 1.28
N GLN A 128 5.02 -2.64 1.86
CA GLN A 128 5.35 -3.45 3.05
C GLN A 128 4.47 -3.17 4.27
N GLN A 129 3.83 -2.00 4.34
CA GLN A 129 2.96 -1.57 5.44
C GLN A 129 1.49 -1.90 5.17
N GLY A 130 1.16 -2.28 3.95
CA GLY A 130 -0.21 -2.58 3.56
C GLY A 130 -0.95 -1.40 2.94
N ASP A 131 -0.23 -0.31 2.60
CA ASP A 131 -0.82 0.84 1.91
C ASP A 131 -0.91 0.54 0.41
N VAL A 132 -2.09 0.76 -0.16
CA VAL A 132 -2.31 0.61 -1.61
C VAL A 132 -2.01 1.93 -2.29
N PHE A 133 -1.20 1.89 -3.34
CA PHE A 133 -0.85 3.05 -4.15
C PHE A 133 -0.94 2.73 -5.65
N GLU A 134 -1.17 3.76 -6.44
CA GLU A 134 -1.31 3.65 -7.89
C GLU A 134 0.04 3.88 -8.56
N ALA A 135 0.61 2.82 -9.10
CA ALA A 135 1.85 2.86 -9.88
C ALA A 135 1.95 1.60 -10.74
N SER A 136 2.68 1.70 -11.84
CA SER A 136 3.04 0.51 -12.62
C SER A 136 4.18 -0.22 -11.92
N ALA A 137 4.07 -1.55 -11.83
CA ALA A 137 5.16 -2.37 -11.32
C ALA A 137 6.42 -2.19 -12.19
N PRO A 138 7.62 -2.23 -11.59
CA PRO A 138 8.86 -2.18 -12.36
C PRO A 138 8.90 -3.30 -13.40
N ASP A 139 9.50 -3.01 -14.57
CA ASP A 139 9.63 -3.96 -15.67
C ASP A 139 10.33 -5.24 -15.19
N GLY A 140 9.66 -6.38 -15.31
CA GLY A 140 10.18 -7.69 -14.91
C GLY A 140 9.72 -8.17 -13.53
N ASP A 141 9.41 -7.32 -12.60
CA ASP A 141 9.05 -7.71 -11.22
C ASP A 141 7.59 -8.12 -11.06
N SER A 142 6.70 -7.60 -11.92
CA SER A 142 5.25 -7.85 -11.84
C SER A 142 4.88 -9.35 -11.95
N ALA A 143 5.61 -10.12 -12.74
CA ALA A 143 5.35 -11.54 -12.95
C ALA A 143 5.64 -12.41 -11.71
N ASP A 144 6.59 -11.98 -10.87
CA ASP A 144 6.98 -12.70 -9.65
C ASP A 144 6.27 -12.21 -8.39
N MET A 145 5.63 -11.04 -8.44
CA MET A 145 4.86 -10.50 -7.33
C MET A 145 3.58 -11.31 -7.09
N PRO A 146 3.24 -11.60 -5.84
CA PRO A 146 1.95 -12.20 -5.52
C PRO A 146 0.82 -11.20 -5.80
N ARG A 147 -0.35 -11.72 -6.14
CA ARG A 147 -1.56 -10.91 -6.34
C ARG A 147 -2.46 -11.01 -5.12
N LEU A 148 -2.73 -9.88 -4.50
CA LEU A 148 -3.60 -9.78 -3.35
C LEU A 148 -4.88 -9.04 -3.71
N ALA A 149 -6.00 -9.47 -3.14
CA ALA A 149 -7.29 -8.82 -3.38
C ALA A 149 -8.16 -8.86 -2.13
N GLY A 150 -9.01 -7.85 -1.97
CA GLY A 150 -9.95 -7.78 -0.86
C GLY A 150 -10.81 -6.53 -0.88
N PRO A 151 -11.74 -6.40 0.08
CA PRO A 151 -12.55 -5.20 0.22
C PRO A 151 -11.69 -3.96 0.51
N GLN A 152 -12.21 -2.80 0.11
CA GLN A 152 -11.54 -1.53 0.35
C GLN A 152 -11.23 -1.33 1.85
N GLY A 153 -10.04 -0.86 2.16
CA GLY A 153 -9.55 -0.62 3.53
C GLY A 153 -9.07 -1.86 4.28
N GLN A 154 -9.04 -3.05 3.65
CA GLN A 154 -8.58 -4.29 4.28
C GLN A 154 -7.23 -4.79 3.73
N SER A 155 -6.53 -3.97 2.97
CA SER A 155 -5.26 -4.34 2.34
C SER A 155 -4.20 -4.79 3.35
N ALA A 156 -4.04 -4.09 4.47
CA ALA A 156 -3.11 -4.47 5.53
C ALA A 156 -3.46 -5.83 6.15
N LEU A 157 -4.75 -6.14 6.34
CA LEU A 157 -5.21 -7.44 6.83
C LEU A 157 -4.87 -8.55 5.82
N VAL A 158 -5.14 -8.31 4.52
CA VAL A 158 -4.86 -9.29 3.46
C VAL A 158 -3.36 -9.55 3.36
N LEU A 159 -2.53 -8.51 3.44
CA LEU A 159 -1.06 -8.66 3.45
C LEU A 159 -0.56 -9.44 4.67
N SER A 160 -1.11 -9.17 5.86
CA SER A 160 -0.78 -9.92 7.08
C SER A 160 -1.16 -11.41 6.94
N ALA A 161 -2.37 -11.68 6.44
CA ALA A 161 -2.82 -13.05 6.17
C ALA A 161 -1.93 -13.74 5.14
N TYR A 162 -1.57 -13.05 4.05
CA TYR A 162 -0.65 -13.59 3.05
C TYR A 162 0.68 -14.03 3.67
N ARG A 163 1.29 -13.18 4.50
CA ARG A 163 2.57 -13.51 5.16
C ARG A 163 2.45 -14.74 6.06
N THR A 164 1.37 -14.83 6.83
CA THR A 164 1.10 -15.96 7.73
C THR A 164 0.89 -17.25 6.94
N LEU A 165 0.08 -17.22 5.88
CA LEU A 165 -0.23 -18.40 5.06
C LEU A 165 0.96 -18.82 4.19
N ALA A 166 1.73 -17.88 3.66
CA ALA A 166 2.94 -18.19 2.91
C ALA A 166 3.98 -18.91 3.79
N ALA A 167 4.14 -18.47 5.05
CA ALA A 167 4.98 -19.16 6.02
C ALA A 167 4.46 -20.57 6.35
N ALA A 168 3.14 -20.74 6.47
CA ALA A 168 2.52 -22.05 6.72
C ALA A 168 2.68 -23.03 5.54
N LEU A 169 2.75 -22.55 4.29
CA LEU A 169 2.93 -23.36 3.08
C LEU A 169 4.40 -23.72 2.78
N ALA A 170 5.35 -22.99 3.37
CA ALA A 170 6.79 -23.15 3.11
C ALA A 170 7.32 -24.57 3.35
N PRO A 171 6.90 -25.34 4.41
CA PRO A 171 7.38 -26.70 4.64
C PRO A 171 7.04 -27.67 3.49
N ALA A 172 5.90 -27.47 2.82
CA ALA A 172 5.51 -28.27 1.65
C ALA A 172 6.12 -27.74 0.33
N ARG A 173 6.99 -26.71 0.38
CA ARG A 173 7.59 -26.05 -0.80
C ARG A 173 6.53 -25.53 -1.78
N MET A 174 5.37 -25.16 -1.29
CA MET A 174 4.30 -24.55 -2.07
C MET A 174 4.40 -23.03 -1.98
N ARG A 175 4.45 -22.38 -3.13
CA ARG A 175 4.42 -20.90 -3.21
C ARG A 175 2.98 -20.42 -3.22
N LEU A 176 2.67 -19.42 -2.41
CA LEU A 176 1.41 -18.70 -2.47
C LEU A 176 1.56 -17.58 -3.51
N ARG A 177 0.83 -17.67 -4.63
CA ARG A 177 0.88 -16.70 -5.73
C ARG A 177 -0.19 -15.63 -5.58
N GLY A 178 -1.31 -15.98 -4.96
CA GLY A 178 -2.41 -15.02 -4.76
C GLY A 178 -3.19 -15.32 -3.49
N LEU A 179 -3.78 -14.29 -2.91
CA LEU A 179 -4.69 -14.38 -1.79
C LEU A 179 -5.81 -13.37 -1.94
N GLU A 180 -7.04 -13.85 -1.89
CA GLU A 180 -8.24 -13.03 -2.00
C GLU A 180 -9.08 -13.15 -0.73
N LEU A 181 -9.48 -12.02 -0.17
CA LEU A 181 -10.56 -11.93 0.80
C LEU A 181 -11.82 -11.48 0.07
N THR A 182 -12.78 -12.39 -0.07
CA THR A 182 -14.04 -12.07 -0.71
C THR A 182 -14.88 -11.09 0.11
N PRO A 183 -15.82 -10.33 -0.50
CA PRO A 183 -16.72 -9.44 0.24
C PRO A 183 -17.58 -10.15 1.30
N ARG A 184 -17.73 -11.48 1.19
CA ARG A 184 -18.46 -12.31 2.16
C ARG A 184 -17.58 -12.79 3.33
N GLY A 185 -16.31 -12.34 3.40
CA GLY A 185 -15.36 -12.70 4.45
C GLY A 185 -14.76 -14.11 4.31
N SER A 186 -14.78 -14.67 3.10
CA SER A 186 -14.17 -15.98 2.81
C SER A 186 -12.82 -15.77 2.13
N TRP A 187 -11.84 -16.60 2.46
CA TRP A 187 -10.50 -16.54 1.90
C TRP A 187 -10.32 -17.59 0.80
N ARG A 188 -9.67 -17.18 -0.27
CA ARG A 188 -9.25 -18.00 -1.39
C ARG A 188 -7.77 -17.77 -1.66
N ALA A 189 -7.02 -18.84 -1.79
CA ALA A 189 -5.59 -18.81 -2.08
C ALA A 189 -5.30 -19.40 -3.46
N GLU A 190 -4.36 -18.80 -4.19
CA GLU A 190 -3.82 -19.34 -5.43
C GLU A 190 -2.39 -19.82 -5.20
N LEU A 191 -2.11 -21.06 -5.56
CA LEU A 191 -0.78 -21.67 -5.44
C LEU A 191 0.06 -21.41 -6.70
N GLY A 192 1.38 -21.50 -6.57
CA GLY A 192 2.33 -21.29 -7.67
C GLY A 192 2.12 -22.18 -8.89
N GLY A 193 1.52 -23.36 -8.72
CA GLY A 193 1.06 -24.23 -9.81
C GLY A 193 -0.27 -23.81 -10.46
N GLY A 194 -0.90 -22.72 -10.04
CA GLY A 194 -2.22 -22.29 -10.50
C GLY A 194 -3.39 -23.05 -9.86
N GLY A 195 -3.12 -23.81 -8.79
CA GLY A 195 -4.16 -24.47 -8.00
C GLY A 195 -4.90 -23.50 -7.10
N LEU A 196 -6.22 -23.63 -7.01
CA LEU A 196 -7.07 -22.82 -6.14
C LEU A 196 -7.37 -23.54 -4.83
N VAL A 197 -7.23 -22.84 -3.71
CA VAL A 197 -7.50 -23.39 -2.37
C VAL A 197 -8.57 -22.53 -1.69
N GLU A 198 -9.73 -23.15 -1.43
CA GLU A 198 -10.80 -22.53 -0.66
C GLU A 198 -10.52 -22.74 0.84
N LEU A 199 -10.18 -21.65 1.53
CA LEU A 199 -9.84 -21.67 2.95
C LEU A 199 -11.05 -21.42 3.86
N GLY A 200 -12.09 -20.77 3.34
CA GLY A 200 -13.26 -20.37 4.11
C GLY A 200 -13.04 -19.14 4.96
N ARG A 201 -13.86 -18.94 5.99
CA ARG A 201 -13.78 -17.80 6.92
C ARG A 201 -12.84 -18.12 8.08
N GLY A 202 -12.27 -17.07 8.68
CA GLY A 202 -11.44 -17.15 9.86
C GLY A 202 -10.36 -16.07 9.91
N THR A 203 -9.67 -16.02 11.05
CA THR A 203 -8.48 -15.17 11.22
C THR A 203 -7.28 -15.80 10.49
N PRO A 204 -6.22 -15.04 10.20
CA PRO A 204 -5.01 -15.59 9.58
C PRO A 204 -4.44 -16.80 10.31
N GLU A 205 -4.51 -16.81 11.65
CA GLU A 205 -4.02 -17.89 12.51
C GLU A 205 -4.90 -19.14 12.39
N GLU A 206 -6.23 -18.97 12.37
CA GLU A 206 -7.18 -20.07 12.17
C GLU A 206 -7.03 -20.70 10.78
N LEU A 207 -6.77 -19.88 9.77
CA LEU A 207 -6.51 -20.35 8.40
C LEU A 207 -5.19 -21.13 8.33
N ALA A 208 -4.14 -20.65 9.00
CA ALA A 208 -2.86 -21.34 9.06
C ALA A 208 -3.00 -22.70 9.80
N ALA A 209 -3.75 -22.73 10.89
CA ALA A 209 -4.07 -23.99 11.59
C ALA A 209 -4.85 -24.96 10.70
N ARG A 210 -5.76 -24.46 9.86
CA ARG A 210 -6.53 -25.27 8.89
C ARG A 210 -5.66 -25.80 7.76
N LEU A 211 -4.62 -25.04 7.35
CA LEU A 211 -3.63 -25.47 6.37
C LEU A 211 -2.69 -26.57 6.90
N ALA A 212 -2.43 -26.64 8.19
CA ALA A 212 -1.43 -27.55 8.74
C ALA A 212 -1.65 -29.03 8.38
N PRO A 213 -2.86 -29.64 8.52
CA PRO A 213 -3.10 -31.01 8.09
C PRO A 213 -2.94 -31.21 6.58
N PHE A 214 -3.35 -30.23 5.78
CA PHE A 214 -3.18 -30.24 4.32
C PHE A 214 -1.69 -30.25 3.94
N VAL A 215 -0.90 -29.36 4.49
CA VAL A 215 0.56 -29.27 4.27
C VAL A 215 1.26 -30.54 4.65
N ALA A 216 0.86 -31.17 5.77
CA ALA A 216 1.46 -32.44 6.26
C ALA A 216 1.20 -33.62 5.34
N THR A 217 0.05 -33.68 4.67
CA THR A 217 -0.41 -34.90 3.97
C THR A 217 -0.45 -34.74 2.44
N VAL A 218 -0.49 -33.52 1.90
CA VAL A 218 -0.66 -33.28 0.46
C VAL A 218 0.43 -33.93 -0.40
N GLY A 219 1.68 -33.95 0.07
CA GLY A 219 2.79 -34.59 -0.63
C GLY A 219 2.59 -36.10 -0.79
N GLU A 220 2.16 -36.80 0.28
CA GLU A 220 1.89 -38.22 0.25
C GLU A 220 0.66 -38.53 -0.62
N VAL A 221 -0.41 -37.75 -0.48
CA VAL A 221 -1.62 -37.90 -1.30
C VAL A 221 -1.34 -37.72 -2.79
N ALA A 222 -0.57 -36.72 -3.17
CA ALA A 222 -0.18 -36.48 -4.55
C ALA A 222 0.70 -37.63 -5.10
N ALA A 223 1.67 -38.08 -4.31
CA ALA A 223 2.57 -39.18 -4.69
C ALA A 223 1.83 -40.51 -4.95
N ARG A 224 0.77 -40.83 -4.19
CA ARG A 224 -0.09 -42.00 -4.42
C ARG A 224 -0.73 -42.02 -5.81
N HIS A 225 -0.92 -40.86 -6.41
CA HIS A 225 -1.45 -40.66 -7.76
C HIS A 225 -0.35 -40.37 -8.79
N GLN A 226 0.93 -40.53 -8.46
CA GLN A 226 2.07 -40.20 -9.31
C GLN A 226 2.09 -38.72 -9.75
N ARG A 227 1.69 -37.84 -8.81
CA ARG A 227 1.61 -36.39 -9.00
C ARG A 227 2.46 -35.67 -7.95
N ASN A 228 2.76 -34.39 -8.24
CA ASN A 228 3.43 -33.51 -7.31
C ASN A 228 2.42 -32.57 -6.63
N PRO A 229 2.74 -31.97 -5.49
CA PRO A 229 1.91 -30.93 -4.87
C PRO A 229 1.63 -29.71 -5.77
N GLN A 230 2.46 -29.50 -6.80
CA GLN A 230 2.25 -28.43 -7.79
C GLN A 230 1.16 -28.76 -8.82
N ASP A 231 0.76 -30.04 -8.93
CA ASP A 231 -0.29 -30.50 -9.84
C ASP A 231 -1.70 -30.35 -9.26
N ILE A 232 -1.84 -29.65 -8.13
CA ILE A 232 -3.14 -29.34 -7.54
C ILE A 232 -3.93 -28.46 -8.50
N GLU A 233 -5.15 -28.87 -8.81
CA GLU A 233 -6.12 -28.08 -9.54
C GLU A 233 -7.00 -27.28 -8.59
N SER A 234 -7.53 -27.94 -7.55
CA SER A 234 -8.27 -27.29 -6.48
C SER A 234 -8.21 -28.07 -5.18
N ALA A 235 -8.32 -27.36 -4.06
CA ALA A 235 -8.49 -27.94 -2.73
C ALA A 235 -9.55 -27.16 -1.95
N ASP A 236 -10.40 -27.86 -1.21
CA ASP A 236 -11.38 -27.27 -0.32
C ASP A 236 -11.08 -27.66 1.12
N LEU A 237 -10.66 -26.69 1.92
CA LEU A 237 -10.26 -26.85 3.32
C LEU A 237 -11.34 -26.35 4.30
N ARG A 238 -12.53 -26.04 3.84
CA ARG A 238 -13.62 -25.52 4.68
C ARG A 238 -14.20 -26.58 5.63
N HIS A 239 -13.94 -27.86 5.37
CA HIS A 239 -14.45 -28.95 6.18
C HIS A 239 -13.59 -29.17 7.44
N THR A 240 -14.23 -29.41 8.56
CA THR A 240 -13.55 -29.60 9.86
C THR A 240 -12.88 -30.96 10.01
N THR A 241 -13.31 -31.97 9.25
CA THR A 241 -12.85 -33.38 9.38
C THR A 241 -11.87 -33.82 8.29
N GLY A 242 -11.53 -32.91 7.36
CA GLY A 242 -10.62 -33.24 6.26
C GLY A 242 -10.71 -32.20 5.15
N TYR A 243 -10.08 -32.46 4.03
CA TYR A 243 -10.12 -31.61 2.85
C TYR A 243 -10.46 -32.42 1.59
N ALA A 244 -11.11 -31.78 0.63
CA ALA A 244 -11.28 -32.32 -0.72
C ALA A 244 -10.13 -31.82 -1.61
N LEU A 245 -9.53 -32.73 -2.38
CA LEU A 245 -8.40 -32.42 -3.27
C LEU A 245 -8.71 -32.90 -4.68
N ARG A 246 -8.48 -32.03 -5.66
CA ARG A 246 -8.49 -32.36 -7.08
C ARG A 246 -7.10 -32.16 -7.66
N LEU A 247 -6.57 -33.20 -8.27
CA LEU A 247 -5.27 -33.20 -8.94
C LEU A 247 -5.47 -33.18 -10.45
N ARG A 248 -4.65 -32.42 -11.16
CA ARG A 248 -4.68 -32.35 -12.63
C ARG A 248 -4.45 -33.70 -13.26
N GLY A 249 -5.33 -34.06 -14.20
CA GLY A 249 -5.24 -35.33 -14.93
C GLY A 249 -5.54 -36.58 -14.10
N VAL A 250 -6.14 -36.42 -12.92
CA VAL A 250 -6.67 -37.53 -12.12
C VAL A 250 -8.19 -37.46 -12.15
N THR A 251 -8.82 -38.43 -12.80
CA THR A 251 -10.28 -38.54 -12.82
C THR A 251 -10.71 -39.60 -11.76
N THR A 252 -11.57 -39.20 -10.84
CA THR A 252 -12.23 -40.14 -9.92
C THR A 252 -13.38 -40.78 -10.69
N VAL A 253 -13.18 -41.99 -11.19
CA VAL A 253 -14.27 -42.78 -11.74
C VAL A 253 -15.11 -43.29 -10.55
N SER A 254 -16.39 -42.96 -10.52
CA SER A 254 -17.29 -43.43 -9.46
C SER A 254 -17.35 -44.97 -9.45
N ALA A 255 -17.61 -45.56 -8.28
CA ALA A 255 -17.71 -47.00 -8.17
C ALA A 255 -18.78 -47.62 -9.12
N GLU A 256 -19.82 -46.85 -9.44
CA GLU A 256 -20.86 -47.18 -10.42
C GLU A 256 -20.38 -47.21 -11.87
N GLU A 257 -19.50 -46.29 -12.25
CA GLU A 257 -18.91 -46.27 -13.61
C GLU A 257 -17.88 -47.40 -13.79
N ARG A 258 -17.13 -47.78 -12.71
CA ARG A 258 -16.27 -48.97 -12.74
C ARG A 258 -17.08 -50.25 -12.88
N ALA A 259 -18.23 -50.38 -12.21
CA ALA A 259 -19.13 -51.49 -12.35
C ALA A 259 -19.72 -51.63 -13.76
N LYS A 260 -20.05 -50.50 -14.40
CA LYS A 260 -20.54 -50.47 -15.79
C LYS A 260 -19.46 -50.78 -16.83
N SER A 261 -18.23 -50.32 -16.64
CA SER A 261 -17.13 -50.60 -17.57
C SER A 261 -16.56 -52.04 -17.40
N GLY A 262 -16.66 -52.65 -16.20
CA GLY A 262 -16.30 -54.03 -15.94
C GLY A 262 -17.30 -55.08 -16.45
N ALA A 263 -18.58 -54.68 -16.67
CA ALA A 263 -19.62 -55.62 -17.15
C ALA A 263 -19.61 -55.76 -18.69
N GLY A 264 -18.81 -54.96 -19.45
CA GLY A 264 -18.77 -55.00 -20.92
C GLY A 264 -17.75 -55.97 -21.55
N SER A 265 -16.91 -56.63 -20.78
CA SER A 265 -15.85 -57.53 -21.30
C SER A 265 -16.00 -58.98 -20.93
N ALA A 266 -17.19 -59.58 -21.22
CA ALA A 266 -17.32 -61.04 -21.21
C ALA A 266 -16.89 -61.56 -22.59
N PRO A 267 -15.93 -62.49 -22.71
CA PRO A 267 -15.52 -63.04 -23.98
C PRO A 267 -16.62 -63.91 -24.56
N ALA A 268 -17.05 -63.58 -25.82
CA ALA A 268 -17.94 -64.43 -26.59
C ALA A 268 -17.35 -65.83 -26.76
N ARG A 269 -17.95 -66.84 -26.14
CA ARG A 269 -17.65 -68.23 -26.38
C ARG A 269 -17.97 -68.56 -27.86
N ARG A 270 -16.96 -68.72 -28.65
CA ARG A 270 -16.99 -69.33 -29.97
C ARG A 270 -17.41 -70.80 -29.81
N GLY A 271 -18.67 -71.08 -30.10
CA GLY A 271 -19.12 -72.49 -30.23
C GLY A 271 -18.63 -73.07 -31.54
N GLN A 272 -17.91 -74.18 -31.43
CA GLN A 272 -17.63 -75.08 -32.56
C GLN A 272 -18.88 -75.75 -33.03
N ARG A 273 -19.11 -75.67 -34.35
CA ARG A 273 -19.46 -76.81 -35.19
C ARG A 273 -18.97 -76.53 -36.60
#